data_17f0a35ebe8569e224635a40dec67ef3
#
_entry.id   17f0a35ebe8569e224635a40dec67ef3
#
_cell.length_a   1.000
_cell.length_b   1.000
_cell.length_c   1.000
_cell.angle_alpha   90.00
_cell.angle_beta   90.00
_cell.angle_gamma   90.00
#
_symmetry.space_group_name_H-M   'P 1'
#
loop_
_entity.id
_entity.type
_entity.pdbx_description
1 polymer ?
#
loop_
_entity_poly.entity_id
_entity_poly.type
_entity_poly.pdbx_seq_one_letter_code
_entity_poly.pdbx_strand_id
1 'polypeptide(L)'
;MAARFTRRIDFPMVDLAGIVYYPIYWDLAHRFFELSWEEICGIDYPKILQELKLGFPAVKNECEFLAPLXYGDIVNCKXWXSEVGNKSCTWKYEFENQHKQLVWKATVVTVCVNMDTFESIKIPKXLVESLTSNRHD
;
A
#
# COMPACT_ATOMS: atom_id res chain seq x y z
N MET A 1 6.56 -9.13 9.51
CA MET A 1 5.47 -8.51 10.27
C MET A 1 4.82 -7.40 9.45
N ALA A 2 3.49 -7.35 9.44
CA ALA A 2 2.78 -6.37 8.62
C ALA A 2 2.98 -4.95 9.15
N ALA A 3 3.06 -3.99 8.24
CA ALA A 3 3.03 -2.58 8.62
C ALA A 3 1.60 -2.18 8.93
N ARG A 4 1.40 -1.29 9.89
CA ARG A 4 0.07 -0.90 10.34
C ARG A 4 -0.03 0.60 10.43
N PHE A 5 -1.16 1.13 9.96
CA PHE A 5 -1.41 2.58 9.94
C PHE A 5 -2.87 2.83 10.25
N THR A 6 -3.16 4.03 10.74
CA THR A 6 -4.55 4.44 10.99
C THR A 6 -4.81 5.80 10.37
N ARG A 7 -6.07 6.03 10.02
CA ARG A 7 -6.47 7.31 9.46
C ARG A 7 -7.96 7.51 9.69
N ARG A 8 -8.35 8.72 10.11
CA ARG A 8 -9.78 9.07 10.19
C ARG A 8 -10.30 9.39 8.79
N ILE A 9 -11.55 9.01 8.54
CA ILE A 9 -12.23 9.37 7.29
C ILE A 9 -12.77 10.79 7.45
N ASP A 10 -12.23 11.68 6.64
CA ASP A 10 -12.57 13.11 6.67
C ASP A 10 -13.62 13.44 5.62
N PHE A 11 -14.24 14.61 5.77
CA PHE A 11 -15.34 15.02 4.92
C PHE A 11 -15.03 14.96 3.42
N PRO A 12 -13.87 15.39 2.95
CA PRO A 12 -13.60 15.36 1.50
C PRO A 12 -13.55 13.95 0.91
N MET A 13 -13.50 12.92 1.74
CA MET A 13 -13.38 11.55 1.26
C MET A 13 -14.73 10.91 0.97
N VAL A 14 -15.83 11.53 1.40
CA VAL A 14 -17.14 10.90 1.28
C VAL A 14 -17.93 11.57 0.16
N ASP A 15 -18.89 10.83 -0.41
CA ASP A 15 -19.75 11.35 -1.46
C ASP A 15 -21.14 11.63 -0.92
N LEU A 16 -22.08 11.95 -1.81
CA LEU A 16 -23.43 12.31 -1.39
C LEU A 16 -24.18 11.17 -0.70
N ALA A 17 -23.72 9.93 -0.89
CA ALA A 17 -24.32 8.79 -0.20
C ALA A 17 -23.85 8.71 1.26
N GLY A 18 -22.87 9.54 1.65
CA GLY A 18 -22.37 9.54 3.02
C GLY A 18 -21.32 8.49 3.30
N ILE A 19 -20.85 7.82 2.26
CA ILE A 19 -19.80 6.82 2.41
C ILE A 19 -18.60 7.20 1.58
N VAL A 20 -17.47 6.58 1.86
CA VAL A 20 -16.23 6.87 1.16
C VAL A 20 -16.42 6.57 -0.33
N TYR A 21 -16.07 7.58 -1.16
CA TYR A 21 -16.12 7.47 -2.61
C TYR A 21 -15.10 6.43 -3.05
N TYR A 22 -15.49 5.49 -3.88
CA TYR A 22 -14.71 4.27 -4.06
C TYR A 22 -13.26 4.50 -4.51
N PRO A 23 -12.91 5.49 -5.34
CA PRO A 23 -11.49 5.68 -5.69
C PRO A 23 -10.64 6.12 -4.51
N ILE A 24 -11.26 6.67 -3.46
CA ILE A 24 -10.52 7.10 -2.27
C ILE A 24 -9.86 5.92 -1.58
N TYR A 25 -10.47 4.73 -1.65
CA TYR A 25 -9.83 3.55 -1.08
C TYR A 25 -8.45 3.34 -1.70
N TRP A 26 -8.34 3.51 -3.03
CA TRP A 26 -7.05 3.37 -3.71
C TRP A 26 -6.10 4.49 -3.35
N ASP A 27 -6.62 5.71 -3.19
CA ASP A 27 -5.79 6.83 -2.75
C ASP A 27 -5.21 6.56 -1.37
N LEU A 28 -6.04 6.08 -0.45
CA LEU A 28 -5.57 5.73 0.90
C LEU A 28 -4.55 4.60 0.85
N ALA A 29 -4.83 3.58 0.06
CA ALA A 29 -3.90 2.46 -0.06
C ALA A 29 -2.53 2.95 -0.53
N HIS A 30 -2.50 3.85 -1.51
CA HIS A 30 -1.22 4.35 -2.00
C HIS A 30 -0.49 5.17 -0.93
N ARG A 31 -1.24 5.99 -0.17
CA ARG A 31 -0.61 6.76 0.91
C ARG A 31 0.02 5.82 1.93
N PHE A 32 -0.67 4.74 2.28
CA PHE A 32 -0.13 3.75 3.19
C PHE A 32 1.05 3.01 2.57
N PHE A 33 0.98 2.74 1.27
CA PHE A 33 2.09 2.14 0.54
C PHE A 33 3.35 3.00 0.68
N GLU A 34 3.23 4.31 0.50
CA GLU A 34 4.39 5.18 0.65
C GLU A 34 4.93 5.15 2.07
N LEU A 35 4.05 5.23 3.05
CA LEU A 35 4.49 5.19 4.45
C LEU A 35 5.15 3.87 4.80
N SER A 36 4.72 2.79 4.17
CA SER A 36 5.25 1.48 4.50
C SER A 36 6.72 1.32 4.16
N TRP A 37 7.21 2.05 3.14
CA TRP A 37 8.63 1.95 2.79
C TRP A 37 9.51 2.38 3.94
N GLU A 38 9.17 3.49 4.59
CA GLU A 38 9.96 3.95 5.73
C GLU A 38 9.84 2.97 6.90
N GLU A 39 8.63 2.48 7.12
CA GLU A 39 8.37 1.56 8.22
C GLU A 39 9.12 0.23 8.02
N ILE A 40 9.14 -0.29 6.80
CA ILE A 40 9.68 -1.61 6.51
C ILE A 40 11.17 -1.54 6.19
N CYS A 41 11.56 -0.58 5.36
CA CYS A 41 12.91 -0.53 4.80
C CYS A 41 13.78 0.56 5.41
N GLY A 42 13.18 1.44 6.22
CA GLY A 42 13.94 2.52 6.84
C GLY A 42 14.34 3.63 5.90
N ILE A 43 13.75 3.66 4.70
CA ILE A 43 14.03 4.71 3.74
C ILE A 43 12.71 5.15 3.13
N ASP A 44 12.44 6.46 3.12
CA ASP A 44 11.14 6.93 2.67
C ASP A 44 11.04 6.86 1.14
N TYR A 45 9.81 6.81 0.65
CA TYR A 45 9.59 6.61 -0.78
C TYR A 45 10.12 7.75 -1.65
N PRO A 46 10.03 9.02 -1.23
CA PRO A 46 10.67 10.08 -2.02
C PRO A 46 12.17 9.84 -2.25
N LYS A 47 12.88 9.34 -1.24
CA LYS A 47 14.30 9.03 -1.42
C LYS A 47 14.51 7.85 -2.36
N ILE A 48 13.64 6.84 -2.27
CA ILE A 48 13.73 5.71 -3.18
C ILE A 48 13.59 6.19 -4.62
N LEU A 49 12.61 7.05 -4.88
CA LEU A 49 12.39 7.58 -6.23
C LEU A 49 13.48 8.55 -6.67
N GLN A 50 13.86 9.47 -5.79
CA GLN A 50 14.66 10.62 -6.20
C GLN A 50 16.15 10.40 -6.01
N GLU A 51 16.55 9.61 -5.02
CA GLU A 51 17.96 9.36 -4.76
C GLU A 51 18.42 8.02 -5.31
N LEU A 52 17.68 6.96 -5.03
CA LEU A 52 18.01 5.64 -5.56
C LEU A 52 17.56 5.46 -7.00
N LYS A 53 16.68 6.33 -7.48
CA LYS A 53 16.16 6.29 -8.85
C LYS A 53 15.45 4.98 -9.15
N LEU A 54 14.70 4.49 -8.17
CA LEU A 54 13.90 3.29 -8.31
C LEU A 54 12.43 3.65 -8.20
N GLY A 55 11.59 3.00 -8.99
CA GLY A 55 10.16 3.16 -8.88
C GLY A 55 9.50 1.81 -8.78
N PHE A 56 8.30 1.79 -8.23
CA PHE A 56 7.54 0.55 -8.08
C PHE A 56 6.11 0.76 -8.57
N PRO A 57 5.97 0.99 -9.90
CA PRO A 57 4.61 1.17 -10.44
C PRO A 57 3.79 -0.10 -10.32
N ALA A 58 2.49 0.09 -10.16
CA ALA A 58 1.56 -1.03 -10.12
C ALA A 58 1.31 -1.52 -11.54
N VAL A 59 1.35 -2.84 -11.72
CA VAL A 59 1.06 -3.46 -13.00
C VAL A 59 -0.22 -4.27 -12.95
N LYS A 60 -0.71 -4.56 -11.75
CA LYS A 60 -1.97 -5.28 -11.57
C LYS A 60 -2.54 -4.92 -10.22
N ASN A 61 -3.84 -4.70 -10.17
CA ASN A 61 -4.47 -4.50 -8.86
C ASN A 61 -5.89 -5.03 -8.90
N GLU A 62 -6.36 -5.45 -7.73
CA GLU A 62 -7.73 -5.91 -7.57
C GLU A 62 -8.13 -5.68 -6.12
N CYS A 63 -9.42 -5.52 -5.90
CA CYS A 63 -9.92 -5.27 -4.56
C CYS A 63 -11.33 -5.77 -4.41
N GLU A 64 -11.76 -5.83 -3.15
CA GLU A 64 -13.14 -6.14 -2.80
C GLU A 64 -13.63 -5.12 -1.80
N PHE A 65 -14.84 -4.63 -2.01
CA PHE A 65 -15.50 -3.72 -1.09
C PHE A 65 -16.48 -4.55 -0.26
N LEU A 66 -16.19 -4.69 1.02
CA LEU A 66 -16.93 -5.62 1.86
C LEU A 66 -17.95 -4.95 2.75
N ALA A 67 -17.70 -3.67 3.13
CA ALA A 67 -18.62 -2.88 3.93
C ALA A 67 -18.27 -1.42 3.75
N PRO A 68 -19.24 -0.50 3.90
CA PRO A 68 -18.92 0.92 3.69
C PRO A 68 -18.16 1.50 4.87
N LEU A 69 -17.39 2.52 4.52
CA LEU A 69 -16.80 3.40 5.54
C LEU A 69 -17.56 4.70 5.53
N UNK A 70 -17.84 5.18 6.55
CA UNK A 70 -18.58 6.35 6.72
C UNK A 70 -17.68 7.47 7.21
N TYR A 71 -18.23 8.69 7.09
CA TYR A 71 -17.53 9.87 7.59
C TYR A 71 -17.29 9.72 9.10
N GLY A 72 -16.07 9.98 9.51
CA GLY A 72 -15.71 9.91 10.92
C GLY A 72 -15.19 8.55 11.37
N ASP A 73 -15.33 7.53 10.54
CA ASP A 73 -14.77 6.23 10.86
C ASP A 73 -13.25 6.31 10.92
N ILE A 74 -12.66 5.36 11.64
CA ILE A 74 -11.21 5.21 11.69
C ILE A 74 -10.84 3.98 10.87
N VAL A 75 -10.00 4.18 9.87
CA VAL A 75 -9.45 3.07 9.08
C VAL A 75 -8.19 2.57 9.75
N ASN A 76 -8.11 1.26 9.95
CA ASN A 76 -6.88 0.58 10.37
C ASN A 76 -6.41 -0.25 9.21
N CYS A 77 -5.22 0.05 8.68
CA CYS A 77 -4.68 -0.60 7.50
C CYS A 77 -3.55 -1.54 7.91
N LYS A 78 -3.55 -2.71 7.30
CA LYS A 78 -2.41 -3.62 7.33
C LYS A 78 -1.85 -3.73 5.92
N UNK A 79 -0.54 -3.64 5.52
CA UNK A 79 0.09 -3.78 4.32
C UNK A 79 1.24 -4.65 4.56
N TRP A 80 1.26 -5.58 3.78
CA TRP A 80 2.40 -6.52 3.85
C TRP A 80 2.70 -7.07 2.44
N UNK A 81 3.76 -7.42 2.13
CA UNK A 81 4.17 -7.96 1.05
C UNK A 81 3.95 -9.32 1.19
N SER A 82 3.18 -10.05 0.38
CA SER A 82 2.94 -11.48 0.41
C SER A 82 3.94 -12.26 -0.43
N GLU A 83 4.48 -11.66 -1.46
CA GLU A 83 5.53 -12.26 -2.28
C GLU A 83 6.52 -11.19 -2.65
N VAL A 84 7.81 -11.53 -2.58
CA VAL A 84 8.88 -10.66 -3.04
C VAL A 84 9.68 -11.47 -4.04
N GLY A 85 9.54 -11.13 -5.32
CA GLY A 85 10.25 -11.82 -6.39
C GLY A 85 11.54 -11.11 -6.77
N ASN A 86 12.03 -11.49 -7.93
CA ASN A 86 13.27 -10.92 -8.45
C ASN A 86 13.09 -9.45 -8.81
N LYS A 87 12.03 -9.14 -9.55
CA LYS A 87 11.76 -7.78 -10.00
C LYS A 87 10.40 -7.27 -9.54
N SER A 88 9.60 -8.09 -8.89
CA SER A 88 8.22 -7.71 -8.55
C SER A 88 7.90 -8.03 -7.11
N CYS A 89 6.89 -7.33 -6.60
CA CYS A 89 6.36 -7.55 -5.26
C CYS A 89 4.86 -7.62 -5.34
N THR A 90 4.28 -8.49 -4.53
CA THR A 90 2.84 -8.55 -4.36
C THR A 90 2.51 -7.99 -2.98
N TRP A 91 1.73 -6.93 -2.98
CA TRP A 91 1.33 -6.23 -1.77
C TRP A 91 -0.10 -6.61 -1.43
N LYS A 92 -0.35 -6.84 -0.15
CA LYS A 92 -1.69 -7.10 0.35
C LYS A 92 -2.10 -5.99 1.29
N TYR A 93 -3.36 -5.59 1.20
CA TYR A 93 -3.94 -4.55 2.03
C TYR A 93 -5.20 -5.07 2.67
N GLU A 94 -5.39 -4.76 3.94
CA GLU A 94 -6.65 -4.97 4.62
C GLU A 94 -6.99 -3.70 5.37
N PHE A 95 -8.19 -3.19 5.16
CA PHE A 95 -8.72 -2.05 5.89
C PHE A 95 -9.82 -2.53 6.82
N GLU A 96 -9.68 -2.22 8.10
CA GLU A 96 -10.71 -2.47 9.09
C GLU A 96 -11.20 -1.13 9.62
N ASN A 97 -12.47 -1.09 10.07
CA ASN A 97 -12.95 0.09 10.77
C ASN A 97 -12.60 -0.03 12.25
N GLN A 98 -13.07 0.93 13.06
CA GLN A 98 -12.75 0.97 14.50
C GLN A 98 -13.37 -0.18 15.28
N HIS A 99 -14.30 -0.90 14.67
CA HIS A 99 -14.93 -2.06 15.30
C HIS A 99 -14.29 -3.37 14.84
N LYS A 100 -13.14 -3.26 14.17
CA LYS A 100 -12.41 -4.41 13.64
C LYS A 100 -13.17 -5.17 12.57
N GLN A 101 -14.11 -4.51 11.92
CA GLN A 101 -14.83 -5.09 10.79
C GLN A 101 -13.98 -4.87 9.53
N LEU A 102 -13.72 -5.93 8.80
CA LEU A 102 -13.00 -5.82 7.52
C LEU A 102 -13.90 -5.15 6.50
N VAL A 103 -13.48 -4.00 5.98
CA VAL A 103 -14.31 -3.22 5.06
C VAL A 103 -13.79 -3.27 3.63
N TRP A 104 -12.50 -3.55 3.43
CA TRP A 104 -11.90 -3.52 2.10
C TRP A 104 -10.62 -4.31 2.13
N LYS A 105 -10.35 -5.02 1.05
CA LYS A 105 -9.06 -5.69 0.91
C LYS A 105 -8.61 -5.62 -0.53
N ALA A 106 -7.29 -5.66 -0.73
CA ALA A 106 -6.74 -5.47 -2.06
C ALA A 106 -5.44 -6.21 -2.22
N THR A 107 -5.13 -6.49 -3.48
CA THR A 107 -3.86 -7.05 -3.89
C THR A 107 -3.30 -6.16 -4.99
N VAL A 108 -2.04 -5.75 -4.86
CA VAL A 108 -1.38 -4.92 -5.86
C VAL A 108 -0.04 -5.55 -6.18
N VAL A 109 0.24 -5.74 -7.47
CA VAL A 109 1.55 -6.20 -7.91
C VAL A 109 2.31 -5.01 -8.46
N THR A 110 3.51 -4.78 -7.92
CA THR A 110 4.40 -3.72 -8.41
C THR A 110 5.65 -4.35 -9.02
N VAL A 111 6.26 -3.60 -9.94
CA VAL A 111 7.50 -4.02 -10.59
C VAL A 111 8.55 -2.96 -10.34
N CYS A 112 9.77 -3.39 -10.02
CA CYS A 112 10.86 -2.44 -9.80
C CYS A 112 11.37 -1.95 -11.15
N VAL A 113 11.44 -0.62 -11.30
CA VAL A 113 11.93 -0.02 -12.53
C VAL A 113 13.02 1.00 -12.23
N ASN A 114 13.88 1.18 -13.21
CA ASN A 114 14.85 2.27 -13.22
C ASN A 114 14.11 3.53 -13.60
N MET A 115 14.14 4.57 -12.74
CA MET A 115 13.34 5.77 -12.99
C MET A 115 13.86 6.60 -14.16
N ASP A 116 15.08 6.38 -14.61
CA ASP A 116 15.60 7.12 -15.76
C ASP A 116 15.17 6.47 -17.08
N THR A 117 15.09 5.15 -17.13
CA THR A 117 14.78 4.43 -18.37
C THR A 117 13.41 3.76 -18.36
N PHE A 118 12.83 3.57 -17.19
CA PHE A 118 11.59 2.82 -16.96
C PHE A 118 11.69 1.36 -17.35
N GLU A 119 12.91 0.85 -17.48
CA GLU A 119 13.08 -0.59 -17.68
C GLU A 119 12.95 -1.31 -16.35
N SER A 120 12.38 -2.50 -16.37
CA SER A 120 12.30 -3.29 -15.16
C SER A 120 13.70 -3.81 -14.80
N ILE A 121 13.98 -3.81 -13.50
CA ILE A 121 15.28 -4.23 -12.99
C ILE A 121 15.08 -5.03 -11.72
N LYS A 122 16.12 -5.75 -11.34
CA LYS A 122 16.07 -6.50 -10.09
C LYS A 122 15.96 -5.56 -8.91
N ILE A 123 15.16 -5.96 -7.93
CA ILE A 123 15.03 -5.22 -6.68
C ILE A 123 16.38 -5.33 -5.95
N PRO A 124 16.97 -4.21 -5.51
CA PRO A 124 18.23 -4.29 -4.77
C PRO A 124 18.11 -5.17 -3.53
N LYS A 125 19.18 -5.88 -3.26
CA LYS A 125 19.19 -6.87 -2.20
C LYS A 125 18.76 -6.33 -0.83
N UNK A 126 19.09 -5.26 -0.61
CA UNK A 126 18.77 -4.61 0.59
C UNK A 126 17.33 -4.41 0.81
N LEU A 127 16.77 -4.09 -0.23
CA LEU A 127 15.32 -3.93 -0.15
C LEU A 127 14.62 -5.28 -0.13
N VAL A 128 15.10 -6.23 -0.90
CA VAL A 128 14.51 -7.57 -0.89
C VAL A 128 14.51 -8.13 0.52
N GLU A 129 15.59 -7.98 1.23
CA GLU A 129 15.67 -8.52 2.60
C GLU A 129 14.66 -7.87 3.52
N SER A 130 14.54 -6.54 3.45
CA SER A 130 13.59 -5.82 4.30
C SER A 130 12.15 -6.17 3.94
N LEU A 131 11.84 -6.20 2.65
CA LEU A 131 10.49 -6.49 2.21
C LEU A 131 10.10 -7.92 2.55
N THR A 132 11.05 -8.85 2.43
CA THR A 132 10.78 -10.25 2.74
C THR A 132 10.47 -10.42 4.23
N SER A 133 11.15 -9.67 5.09
CA SER A 133 10.92 -9.76 6.53
C SER A 133 9.54 -9.22 6.93
N ASN A 134 8.86 -8.51 6.03
CA ASN A 134 7.54 -7.92 6.28
C ASN A 134 6.40 -8.87 5.90
N ARG A 135 6.68 -10.11 5.57
CA ARG A 135 5.63 -11.03 5.19
C ARG A 135 4.65 -11.24 6.34
N HIS A 136 3.39 -11.36 6.01
CA HIS A 136 2.35 -11.59 7.00
C HIS A 136 2.52 -12.98 7.58
N ASP A 137 2.46 -13.08 8.88
CA ASP A 137 2.61 -14.38 9.56
C ASP A 137 1.28 -14.96 10.00
#